data_2b6b27fb5fa2b48b290db96605fe93f7
#
_entry.id   2b6b27fb5fa2b48b290db96605fe93f7
#
_cell.length_a   1.000
_cell.length_b   1.000
_cell.length_c   1.000
_cell.angle_alpha   90.00
_cell.angle_beta   90.00
_cell.angle_gamma   90.00
#
_symmetry.space_group_name_H-M   'P 1'
#
loop_
_entity.id
_entity.type
_entity.pdbx_description
1 polymer ?
#
loop_
_entity_poly.entity_id
_entity_poly.type
_entity_poly.pdbx_seq_one_letter_code
_entity_poly.pdbx_strand_id
1 'polypeptide(L)'
;PRASDCPGTSRAARGSRLSVPCPPPAVRARSRRNGTPPHLTYMDFIEWFNRLLVVLFFLCYAYQFAYIPIAWLRRPRVYGPGRRNRFAFLIAARNEEAVIGQLLDSIRAQDYPADLFDIYVVADNCTDATAEVCRARGAFVHERQDKVKVGKGYALNWLLERIPVKKYDGFLVFDADNLLRPDYLTEMNKTFSAGYSIVTSYRNTKNYGDNWISAGYGLWFLREARYLNGARMALGSSCAVSGTGFLFSRRVLHACGGWNFFLLTEDIQFTIDRVTSGEIIGYCPRAVFFDEQPTSFAQSWRQRMRWSRGYLQVLWYYGKRMIRGIFRPRKAISRRFSCYDMTMNIAPGAILTATGLVVNVSATVYRFVTDQNVTTLLLSVANILCGLFLTVFILGAITTVTEWRSIYCPAWKKILFTFTFPLFMFTYVPICIASLFA
;
A
#
# COMPACT_ATOMS: atom_id res chain seq x y z
N PRO A 1 -71.07 -31.78 -36.87
CA PRO A 1 -72.39 -32.35 -37.23
C PRO A 1 -73.34 -32.18 -36.05
N ARG A 2 -74.41 -31.55 -36.43
CA ARG A 2 -75.83 -31.80 -36.05
C ARG A 2 -76.18 -31.64 -34.57
N ALA A 3 -77.00 -30.60 -34.30
CA ALA A 3 -78.45 -30.54 -34.44
C ALA A 3 -79.13 -31.28 -33.30
N SER A 4 -80.06 -30.80 -32.61
CA SER A 4 -81.45 -30.35 -32.71
C SER A 4 -82.00 -30.46 -31.28
N ASP A 5 -82.98 -29.91 -30.77
CA ASP A 5 -84.17 -29.25 -31.10
C ASP A 5 -84.94 -28.82 -29.86
N CYS A 6 -85.71 -27.80 -29.95
CA CYS A 6 -86.75 -27.38 -28.99
C CYS A 6 -87.83 -28.46 -28.78
N PRO A 7 -88.96 -28.30 -28.00
CA PRO A 7 -89.61 -27.07 -27.49
C PRO A 7 -90.35 -27.20 -26.12
N GLY A 8 -90.98 -26.12 -25.69
CA GLY A 8 -92.32 -26.20 -25.15
C GLY A 8 -92.66 -25.45 -23.87
N THR A 9 -93.34 -24.30 -24.03
CA THR A 9 -94.53 -23.78 -23.33
C THR A 9 -94.71 -23.95 -21.84
N SER A 10 -95.05 -22.96 -20.98
CA SER A 10 -96.21 -22.08 -21.03
C SER A 10 -96.33 -21.19 -19.78
N ARG A 11 -96.88 -19.98 -19.94
CA ARG A 11 -97.81 -19.19 -19.07
C ARG A 11 -97.24 -18.57 -17.73
N ALA A 12 -97.05 -17.27 -17.73
CA ALA A 12 -97.85 -16.20 -17.15
C ALA A 12 -97.93 -16.09 -15.60
N ALA A 13 -97.33 -14.99 -15.06
CA ALA A 13 -97.92 -14.16 -14.03
C ALA A 13 -97.33 -12.74 -14.06
N ARG A 14 -98.25 -11.77 -14.05
CA ARG A 14 -97.96 -10.32 -14.03
C ARG A 14 -97.35 -9.91 -12.66
N GLY A 15 -96.32 -9.08 -12.69
CA GLY A 15 -95.78 -8.41 -11.54
C GLY A 15 -95.02 -7.15 -11.97
N SER A 16 -95.50 -6.01 -11.52
CA SER A 16 -95.11 -4.62 -11.71
C SER A 16 -93.61 -4.37 -11.98
N ARG A 17 -93.33 -3.60 -13.03
CA ARG A 17 -92.05 -3.04 -13.39
C ARG A 17 -91.76 -1.84 -12.49
N LEU A 18 -90.68 -1.92 -11.62
CA LEU A 18 -89.96 -0.78 -11.17
C LEU A 18 -88.75 -0.61 -12.09
N SER A 19 -88.72 0.52 -12.77
CA SER A 19 -87.66 0.93 -13.70
C SER A 19 -86.40 1.33 -12.87
N VAL A 20 -85.34 0.58 -12.97
CA VAL A 20 -84.01 0.92 -12.51
C VAL A 20 -83.26 1.64 -13.63
N PRO A 21 -82.75 2.84 -13.46
CA PRO A 21 -81.98 3.53 -14.48
C PRO A 21 -80.68 2.83 -14.81
N CYS A 22 -80.38 2.68 -16.11
CA CYS A 22 -79.06 2.22 -16.56
C CYS A 22 -77.94 3.13 -16.10
N PRO A 23 -76.83 2.58 -15.60
CA PRO A 23 -75.67 3.39 -15.36
C PRO A 23 -75.00 3.85 -16.66
N PRO A 24 -74.42 5.07 -16.71
CA PRO A 24 -73.78 5.59 -17.90
C PRO A 24 -72.55 4.74 -18.27
N PRO A 25 -72.13 4.66 -19.56
CA PRO A 25 -71.04 3.88 -20.01
C PRO A 25 -69.71 4.40 -19.31
N ALA A 26 -68.98 3.49 -18.68
CA ALA A 26 -67.70 3.74 -18.11
C ALA A 26 -66.75 4.33 -19.17
N VAL A 27 -66.44 5.63 -18.98
CA VAL A 27 -65.38 6.29 -19.73
C VAL A 27 -64.08 5.60 -19.32
N ARG A 28 -63.56 4.72 -20.18
CA ARG A 28 -62.18 4.21 -20.05
C ARG A 28 -61.25 5.41 -20.12
N ALA A 29 -60.83 5.90 -18.97
CA ALA A 29 -59.66 6.79 -18.88
C ALA A 29 -58.45 6.05 -19.49
N ARG A 30 -58.12 6.38 -20.74
CA ARG A 30 -56.81 6.05 -21.31
C ARG A 30 -55.79 6.76 -20.45
N SER A 31 -55.20 6.02 -19.48
CA SER A 31 -53.94 6.38 -18.85
C SER A 31 -52.92 6.53 -20.00
N ARG A 32 -52.72 7.76 -20.46
CA ARG A 32 -51.53 8.12 -21.23
C ARG A 32 -50.33 7.87 -20.28
N ARG A 33 -49.74 6.67 -20.41
CA ARG A 33 -48.34 6.51 -19.98
C ARG A 33 -47.51 7.44 -20.87
N ASN A 34 -47.35 8.67 -20.41
CA ASN A 34 -46.28 9.53 -20.87
C ASN A 34 -44.98 8.87 -20.36
N GLY A 35 -44.47 7.90 -21.12
CA GLY A 35 -43.16 7.37 -21.01
C GLY A 35 -42.19 8.42 -21.54
N THR A 36 -41.99 9.50 -20.79
CA THR A 36 -40.73 10.23 -20.87
C THR A 36 -39.63 9.25 -20.45
N PRO A 37 -38.61 9.03 -21.29
CA PRO A 37 -37.48 8.21 -20.85
C PRO A 37 -37.01 8.74 -19.51
N PRO A 38 -36.61 7.90 -18.56
CA PRO A 38 -36.16 8.36 -17.27
C PRO A 38 -34.98 9.29 -17.54
N HIS A 39 -35.19 10.60 -17.44
CA HIS A 39 -34.09 11.55 -17.35
C HIS A 39 -33.33 11.14 -16.12
N LEU A 40 -32.08 10.63 -16.30
CA LEU A 40 -31.17 10.41 -15.20
C LEU A 40 -31.15 11.72 -14.40
N THR A 41 -31.70 11.69 -13.22
CA THR A 41 -31.61 12.84 -12.34
C THR A 41 -30.16 12.98 -11.93
N TYR A 42 -29.72 14.19 -11.63
CA TYR A 42 -28.36 14.45 -11.09
C TYR A 42 -28.02 13.50 -9.93
N MET A 43 -29.02 13.08 -9.18
CA MET A 43 -28.87 12.13 -8.07
C MET A 43 -28.60 10.70 -8.50
N ASP A 44 -29.30 10.24 -9.50
CA ASP A 44 -29.05 8.91 -10.07
C ASP A 44 -27.63 8.83 -10.59
N PHE A 45 -27.11 9.94 -11.18
CA PHE A 45 -25.72 10.03 -11.61
C PHE A 45 -24.73 9.92 -10.44
N ILE A 46 -24.93 10.65 -9.33
CA ILE A 46 -24.02 10.59 -8.15
C ILE A 46 -24.06 9.21 -7.49
N GLU A 47 -25.25 8.61 -7.34
CA GLU A 47 -25.34 7.23 -6.82
C GLU A 47 -24.64 6.23 -7.74
N TRP A 48 -24.89 6.31 -9.04
CA TRP A 48 -24.24 5.44 -10.02
C TRP A 48 -22.72 5.62 -9.99
N PHE A 49 -22.24 6.87 -9.94
CA PHE A 49 -20.83 7.19 -9.84
C PHE A 49 -20.20 6.60 -8.55
N ASN A 50 -20.84 6.75 -7.39
CA ASN A 50 -20.35 6.18 -6.15
C ASN A 50 -20.34 4.65 -6.16
N ARG A 51 -21.35 4.01 -6.74
CA ARG A 51 -21.38 2.55 -6.96
C ARG A 51 -20.23 2.12 -7.87
N LEU A 52 -19.98 2.84 -8.95
CA LEU A 52 -18.85 2.60 -9.84
C LEU A 52 -17.51 2.71 -9.08
N LEU A 53 -17.33 3.75 -8.26
CA LEU A 53 -16.12 3.89 -7.44
C LEU A 53 -15.92 2.70 -6.50
N VAL A 54 -16.97 2.24 -5.83
CA VAL A 54 -16.90 1.06 -4.94
C VAL A 54 -16.48 -0.19 -5.74
N VAL A 55 -17.06 -0.41 -6.92
CA VAL A 55 -16.68 -1.52 -7.79
C VAL A 55 -15.22 -1.41 -8.23
N LEU A 56 -14.78 -0.22 -8.61
CA LEU A 56 -13.38 0.01 -8.99
C LEU A 56 -12.41 -0.22 -7.81
N PHE A 57 -12.74 0.26 -6.60
CA PHE A 57 -11.96 -0.05 -5.40
C PHE A 57 -11.90 -1.55 -5.14
N PHE A 58 -13.02 -2.24 -5.25
CA PHE A 58 -13.06 -3.68 -5.07
C PHE A 58 -12.18 -4.40 -6.10
N LEU A 59 -12.30 -4.06 -7.39
CA LEU A 59 -11.47 -4.64 -8.45
C LEU A 59 -9.97 -4.38 -8.22
N CYS A 60 -9.61 -3.19 -7.73
CA CYS A 60 -8.21 -2.84 -7.48
C CYS A 60 -7.62 -3.52 -6.23
N TYR A 61 -8.42 -3.78 -5.18
CA TYR A 61 -7.89 -4.14 -3.85
C TYR A 61 -8.43 -5.44 -3.26
N ALA A 62 -9.48 -6.06 -3.84
CA ALA A 62 -10.06 -7.31 -3.30
C ALA A 62 -9.04 -8.44 -3.13
N TYR A 63 -8.05 -8.52 -4.01
CA TYR A 63 -6.98 -9.52 -3.91
C TYR A 63 -6.15 -9.40 -2.63
N GLN A 64 -6.05 -8.20 -2.03
CA GLN A 64 -5.33 -8.00 -0.77
C GLN A 64 -6.05 -8.64 0.43
N PHE A 65 -7.38 -8.79 0.36
CA PHE A 65 -8.10 -9.57 1.37
C PHE A 65 -7.74 -11.07 1.28
N ALA A 66 -7.53 -11.60 0.07
CA ALA A 66 -7.04 -12.96 -0.11
C ALA A 66 -5.61 -13.16 0.42
N TYR A 67 -4.80 -12.12 0.51
CA TYR A 67 -3.46 -12.20 1.09
C TYR A 67 -3.48 -12.60 2.57
N ILE A 68 -4.52 -12.23 3.32
CA ILE A 68 -4.63 -12.58 4.75
C ILE A 68 -4.66 -14.10 4.95
N PRO A 69 -5.63 -14.85 4.40
CA PRO A 69 -5.63 -16.31 4.55
C PRO A 69 -4.41 -16.98 3.89
N ILE A 70 -3.89 -16.45 2.78
CA ILE A 70 -2.65 -16.98 2.16
C ILE A 70 -1.48 -16.88 3.13
N ALA A 71 -1.28 -15.73 3.79
CA ALA A 71 -0.21 -15.53 4.76
C ALA A 71 -0.36 -16.42 6.02
N TRP A 72 -1.59 -16.85 6.35
CA TRP A 72 -1.83 -17.77 7.47
C TRP A 72 -1.64 -19.24 7.09
N LEU A 73 -2.16 -19.64 5.95
CA LEU A 73 -2.15 -21.04 5.50
C LEU A 73 -0.77 -21.47 4.94
N ARG A 74 -0.02 -20.53 4.38
CA ARG A 74 1.30 -20.79 3.82
C ARG A 74 2.39 -20.41 4.82
N ARG A 75 3.06 -21.42 5.38
CA ARG A 75 4.24 -21.17 6.22
C ARG A 75 5.35 -20.52 5.41
N PRO A 76 6.08 -19.52 5.97
CA PRO A 76 7.25 -18.97 5.31
C PRO A 76 8.25 -20.06 4.96
N ARG A 77 8.80 -20.00 3.76
CA ARG A 77 9.86 -20.93 3.35
C ARG A 77 11.09 -20.72 4.23
N VAL A 78 11.59 -21.80 4.81
CA VAL A 78 12.84 -21.81 5.55
C VAL A 78 13.92 -22.33 4.60
N TYR A 79 14.94 -21.55 4.40
CA TYR A 79 16.09 -21.94 3.59
C TYR A 79 17.19 -22.48 4.50
N GLY A 80 17.90 -23.50 4.03
CA GLY A 80 19.07 -24.05 4.73
C GLY A 80 20.23 -23.08 4.76
N PRO A 81 21.33 -23.44 5.46
CA PRO A 81 22.54 -22.64 5.46
C PRO A 81 23.04 -22.47 4.02
N GLY A 82 23.12 -21.21 3.58
CA GLY A 82 23.65 -20.88 2.26
C GLY A 82 25.18 -20.89 2.23
N ARG A 83 25.74 -20.65 1.05
CA ARG A 83 27.17 -20.34 0.96
C ARG A 83 27.48 -19.07 1.74
N ARG A 84 28.70 -18.91 2.22
CA ARG A 84 29.17 -17.69 2.88
C ARG A 84 29.42 -16.63 1.81
N ASN A 85 28.47 -15.70 1.64
CA ASN A 85 28.62 -14.58 0.72
C ASN A 85 29.29 -13.40 1.43
N ARG A 86 29.94 -12.53 0.67
CA ARG A 86 30.53 -11.30 1.17
C ARG A 86 29.60 -10.12 0.92
N PHE A 87 29.37 -9.32 1.94
CA PHE A 87 28.40 -8.22 1.89
C PHE A 87 29.02 -6.85 2.21
N ALA A 88 28.43 -5.80 1.66
CA ALA A 88 28.65 -4.43 2.08
C ALA A 88 27.38 -3.82 2.63
N PHE A 89 27.41 -3.28 3.85
CA PHE A 89 26.37 -2.41 4.37
C PHE A 89 26.58 -1.01 3.81
N LEU A 90 25.53 -0.41 3.26
CA LEU A 90 25.52 0.94 2.70
C LEU A 90 24.57 1.80 3.51
N ILE A 91 25.10 2.83 4.17
CA ILE A 91 24.35 3.72 5.05
C ILE A 91 24.53 5.14 4.55
N ALA A 92 23.43 5.81 4.19
CA ALA A 92 23.42 7.24 3.89
C ALA A 92 22.94 8.00 5.13
N ALA A 93 23.80 8.82 5.71
CA ALA A 93 23.53 9.55 6.93
C ALA A 93 23.65 11.05 6.71
N ARG A 94 22.75 11.82 7.32
CA ARG A 94 22.78 13.28 7.31
C ARG A 94 22.36 13.84 8.66
N ASN A 95 23.34 14.28 9.47
CA ASN A 95 23.13 14.76 10.83
C ASN A 95 22.45 13.71 11.73
N GLU A 96 23.08 12.56 11.86
CA GLU A 96 22.57 11.38 12.57
C GLU A 96 23.51 10.96 13.74
N GLU A 97 24.31 11.89 14.28
CA GLU A 97 25.29 11.61 15.35
C GLU A 97 24.66 10.94 16.58
N ALA A 98 23.39 11.26 16.88
CA ALA A 98 22.68 10.76 18.05
C ALA A 98 22.28 9.28 17.94
N VAL A 99 22.06 8.76 16.73
CA VAL A 99 21.43 7.44 16.52
C VAL A 99 22.31 6.45 15.76
N ILE A 100 23.16 6.92 14.83
CA ILE A 100 23.92 6.05 13.91
C ILE A 100 24.85 5.08 14.64
N GLY A 101 25.36 5.47 15.81
CA GLY A 101 26.20 4.60 16.63
C GLY A 101 25.54 3.29 17.00
N GLN A 102 24.28 3.32 17.36
CA GLN A 102 23.49 2.13 17.73
C GLN A 102 23.33 1.17 16.54
N LEU A 103 23.09 1.69 15.34
CA LEU A 103 23.04 0.89 14.14
C LEU A 103 24.37 0.16 13.90
N LEU A 104 25.50 0.90 13.94
CA LEU A 104 26.83 0.33 13.68
C LEU A 104 27.19 -0.76 14.71
N ASP A 105 26.86 -0.54 15.98
CA ASP A 105 27.05 -1.53 17.03
C ASP A 105 26.21 -2.79 16.77
N SER A 106 24.94 -2.63 16.33
CA SER A 106 24.05 -3.76 15.97
C SER A 106 24.52 -4.54 14.74
N ILE A 107 25.16 -3.85 13.76
CA ILE A 107 25.75 -4.53 12.58
C ILE A 107 27.00 -5.30 13.00
N ARG A 108 27.83 -4.77 13.90
CA ARG A 108 29.01 -5.49 14.40
C ARG A 108 28.66 -6.70 15.24
N ALA A 109 27.51 -6.68 15.90
CA ALA A 109 27.01 -7.79 16.72
C ALA A 109 26.29 -8.88 15.89
N GLN A 110 26.47 -8.92 14.56
CA GLN A 110 25.82 -9.93 13.73
C GLN A 110 26.45 -11.32 13.88
N ASP A 111 25.62 -12.36 13.97
CA ASP A 111 26.01 -13.78 13.94
C ASP A 111 26.46 -14.17 12.52
N TYR A 112 27.49 -13.50 12.01
CA TYR A 112 28.05 -13.72 10.68
C TYR A 112 29.57 -13.45 10.74
N PRO A 113 30.42 -14.18 9.98
CA PRO A 113 31.86 -13.96 10.03
C PRO A 113 32.24 -12.51 9.74
N ALA A 114 32.95 -11.88 10.68
CA ALA A 114 33.26 -10.45 10.62
C ALA A 114 34.14 -10.05 9.42
N ASP A 115 34.92 -11.00 8.87
CA ASP A 115 35.73 -10.83 7.65
C ASP A 115 34.91 -10.86 6.36
N LEU A 116 33.63 -11.25 6.43
CA LEU A 116 32.73 -11.37 5.28
C LEU A 116 31.77 -10.20 5.10
N PHE A 117 31.88 -9.15 5.90
CA PHE A 117 31.12 -7.94 5.64
C PHE A 117 31.92 -6.68 6.02
N ASP A 118 31.65 -5.62 5.29
CA ASP A 118 32.19 -4.30 5.55
C ASP A 118 31.06 -3.28 5.69
N ILE A 119 31.31 -2.20 6.46
CA ILE A 119 30.32 -1.15 6.72
C ILE A 119 30.80 0.14 6.05
N TYR A 120 30.03 0.65 5.11
CA TYR A 120 30.27 1.90 4.41
C TYR A 120 29.22 2.93 4.76
N VAL A 121 29.67 4.10 5.20
CA VAL A 121 28.80 5.24 5.52
C VAL A 121 29.14 6.39 4.60
N VAL A 122 28.15 6.95 3.93
CA VAL A 122 28.27 8.26 3.30
C VAL A 122 27.64 9.31 4.23
N ALA A 123 28.51 10.16 4.79
CA ALA A 123 28.10 11.35 5.56
C ALA A 123 27.75 12.46 4.55
N ASP A 124 26.45 12.57 4.21
CA ASP A 124 25.96 13.42 3.13
C ASP A 124 25.53 14.81 3.62
N ASN A 125 26.37 15.82 3.37
CA ASN A 125 26.15 17.20 3.82
C ASN A 125 25.98 17.31 5.36
N CYS A 126 26.73 16.52 6.13
CA CYS A 126 26.69 16.59 7.59
C CYS A 126 27.35 17.87 8.09
N THR A 127 26.81 18.40 9.18
CA THR A 127 27.31 19.57 9.94
C THR A 127 27.56 19.26 11.41
N ASP A 128 27.31 18.02 11.82
CA ASP A 128 27.48 17.45 13.16
C ASP A 128 28.61 16.41 13.18
N ALA A 129 28.80 15.71 14.30
CA ALA A 129 29.83 14.70 14.47
C ALA A 129 29.48 13.31 13.91
N THR A 130 28.52 13.20 12.97
CA THR A 130 28.12 11.91 12.37
C THR A 130 29.32 11.14 11.81
N ALA A 131 30.21 11.80 11.07
CA ALA A 131 31.38 11.15 10.45
C ALA A 131 32.35 10.60 11.48
N GLU A 132 32.64 11.38 12.54
CA GLU A 132 33.53 11.01 13.64
C GLU A 132 32.98 9.82 14.43
N VAL A 133 31.68 9.84 14.75
CA VAL A 133 30.98 8.74 15.44
C VAL A 133 31.09 7.43 14.62
N CYS A 134 30.98 7.52 13.30
CA CYS A 134 31.10 6.37 12.41
C CYS A 134 32.53 5.82 12.35
N ARG A 135 33.54 6.69 12.23
CA ARG A 135 34.95 6.28 12.21
C ARG A 135 35.37 5.63 13.52
N ALA A 136 34.93 6.20 14.65
CA ALA A 136 35.23 5.65 15.98
C ALA A 136 34.70 4.21 16.16
N ARG A 137 33.63 3.87 15.42
CA ARG A 137 33.06 2.50 15.34
C ARG A 137 33.61 1.67 14.19
N GLY A 138 34.72 2.12 13.54
CA GLY A 138 35.43 1.40 12.50
C GLY A 138 34.65 1.19 11.21
N ALA A 139 33.69 2.04 10.88
CA ALA A 139 33.08 2.08 9.56
C ALA A 139 34.00 2.79 8.55
N PHE A 140 33.93 2.40 7.28
CA PHE A 140 34.54 3.14 6.18
C PHE A 140 33.67 4.35 5.86
N VAL A 141 34.13 5.54 6.23
CA VAL A 141 33.34 6.78 6.11
C VAL A 141 33.82 7.60 4.92
N HIS A 142 32.87 7.95 4.07
CA HIS A 142 33.04 8.85 2.94
C HIS A 142 32.19 10.10 3.16
N GLU A 143 32.81 11.26 3.22
CA GLU A 143 32.11 12.54 3.36
C GLU A 143 31.79 13.11 1.98
N ARG A 144 30.51 13.49 1.80
CA ARG A 144 30.02 14.07 0.56
C ARG A 144 29.41 15.43 0.86
N GLN A 145 29.85 16.44 0.11
CA GLN A 145 29.32 17.80 0.14
C GLN A 145 28.78 18.15 -1.24
N ASP A 146 27.46 18.08 -1.40
CA ASP A 146 26.80 18.42 -2.67
C ASP A 146 25.39 18.95 -2.37
N LYS A 147 25.22 20.25 -2.56
CA LYS A 147 23.95 20.94 -2.29
C LYS A 147 22.98 20.92 -3.48
N VAL A 148 23.42 20.41 -4.64
CA VAL A 148 22.60 20.32 -5.86
C VAL A 148 21.95 18.95 -5.96
N LYS A 149 22.73 17.88 -5.86
CA LYS A 149 22.24 16.50 -5.96
C LYS A 149 21.97 15.96 -4.56
N VAL A 150 20.92 16.44 -3.91
CA VAL A 150 20.55 16.10 -2.54
C VAL A 150 19.58 14.91 -2.53
N GLY A 151 19.81 13.93 -1.65
CA GLY A 151 18.92 12.78 -1.41
C GLY A 151 19.66 11.46 -1.33
N LYS A 152 19.00 10.48 -0.68
CA LYS A 152 19.56 9.16 -0.41
C LYS A 152 20.03 8.44 -1.68
N GLY A 153 19.26 8.51 -2.77
CA GLY A 153 19.64 7.90 -4.04
C GLY A 153 20.95 8.45 -4.59
N TYR A 154 21.16 9.76 -4.54
CA TYR A 154 22.41 10.40 -4.98
C TYR A 154 23.60 10.03 -4.07
N ALA A 155 23.37 9.99 -2.76
CA ALA A 155 24.39 9.61 -1.79
C ALA A 155 24.82 8.16 -1.98
N LEU A 156 23.88 7.23 -2.18
CA LEU A 156 24.18 5.81 -2.44
C LEU A 156 24.92 5.61 -3.78
N ASN A 157 24.49 6.29 -4.85
CA ASN A 157 25.20 6.23 -6.13
C ASN A 157 26.64 6.69 -5.98
N TRP A 158 26.83 7.85 -5.37
CA TRP A 158 28.15 8.44 -5.15
C TRP A 158 29.08 7.54 -4.29
N LEU A 159 28.51 6.85 -3.27
CA LEU A 159 29.24 5.89 -2.44
C LEU A 159 29.64 4.66 -3.25
N LEU A 160 28.71 4.06 -4.01
CA LEU A 160 28.95 2.86 -4.82
C LEU A 160 30.02 3.06 -5.91
N GLU A 161 30.20 4.27 -6.41
CA GLU A 161 31.30 4.62 -7.35
C GLU A 161 32.68 4.60 -6.70
N ARG A 162 32.76 4.65 -5.34
CA ARG A 162 34.01 4.83 -4.58
C ARG A 162 34.44 3.62 -3.78
N ILE A 163 33.57 2.63 -3.66
CA ILE A 163 33.87 1.40 -2.92
C ILE A 163 34.23 0.24 -3.88
N PRO A 164 34.96 -0.77 -3.41
CA PRO A 164 35.38 -1.89 -4.25
C PRO A 164 34.20 -2.87 -4.48
N VAL A 165 33.20 -2.49 -5.26
CA VAL A 165 31.96 -3.24 -5.50
C VAL A 165 32.20 -4.69 -5.99
N LYS A 166 33.34 -4.95 -6.65
CA LYS A 166 33.70 -6.31 -7.13
C LYS A 166 34.02 -7.28 -5.99
N LYS A 167 34.37 -6.77 -4.79
CA LYS A 167 34.68 -7.55 -3.59
C LYS A 167 33.44 -8.24 -3.00
N TYR A 168 32.23 -7.73 -3.27
CA TYR A 168 31.01 -8.14 -2.59
C TYR A 168 30.06 -8.90 -3.54
N ASP A 169 29.33 -9.86 -2.96
CA ASP A 169 28.26 -10.58 -3.65
C ASP A 169 26.94 -9.80 -3.58
N GLY A 170 26.74 -9.05 -2.51
CA GLY A 170 25.54 -8.25 -2.29
C GLY A 170 25.75 -7.02 -1.40
N PHE A 171 24.80 -6.12 -1.46
CA PHE A 171 24.78 -4.84 -0.79
C PHE A 171 23.51 -4.71 0.04
N LEU A 172 23.63 -4.35 1.31
CA LEU A 172 22.51 -4.08 2.21
C LEU A 172 22.38 -2.57 2.42
N VAL A 173 21.17 -2.05 2.31
CA VAL A 173 20.88 -0.62 2.52
C VAL A 173 20.13 -0.42 3.82
N PHE A 174 20.62 0.49 4.66
CA PHE A 174 20.01 0.86 5.93
C PHE A 174 19.94 2.37 6.11
N ASP A 175 18.91 2.81 6.84
CA ASP A 175 18.82 4.16 7.39
C ASP A 175 19.57 4.21 8.72
N ALA A 176 20.08 5.38 9.09
CA ALA A 176 20.99 5.56 10.22
C ALA A 176 20.34 5.26 11.60
N ASP A 177 19.03 5.32 11.67
CA ASP A 177 18.23 5.10 12.87
C ASP A 177 17.76 3.65 13.07
N ASN A 178 18.19 2.70 12.22
CA ASN A 178 17.77 1.31 12.31
C ASN A 178 18.56 0.53 13.38
N LEU A 179 17.97 -0.58 13.86
CA LEU A 179 18.62 -1.58 14.70
C LEU A 179 18.37 -2.97 14.14
N LEU A 180 19.39 -3.81 14.09
CA LEU A 180 19.32 -5.16 13.55
C LEU A 180 19.30 -6.20 14.68
N ARG A 181 18.51 -7.26 14.50
CA ARG A 181 18.67 -8.46 15.32
C ARG A 181 20.01 -9.14 15.01
N PRO A 182 20.64 -9.83 15.99
CA PRO A 182 21.93 -10.50 15.77
C PRO A 182 21.95 -11.51 14.61
N ASP A 183 20.85 -12.20 14.37
CA ASP A 183 20.70 -13.20 13.30
C ASP A 183 20.30 -12.63 11.92
N TYR A 184 20.17 -11.31 11.81
CA TYR A 184 19.64 -10.64 10.60
C TYR A 184 20.41 -11.00 9.34
N LEU A 185 21.74 -10.84 9.35
CA LEU A 185 22.58 -11.07 8.17
C LEU A 185 22.63 -12.55 7.78
N THR A 186 22.65 -13.44 8.76
CA THR A 186 22.60 -14.88 8.55
C THR A 186 21.30 -15.31 7.85
N GLU A 187 20.15 -14.79 8.30
CA GLU A 187 18.86 -15.10 7.68
C GLU A 187 18.73 -14.47 6.28
N MET A 188 19.20 -13.25 6.08
CA MET A 188 19.28 -12.62 4.76
C MET A 188 20.15 -13.43 3.78
N ASN A 189 21.31 -13.90 4.26
CA ASN A 189 22.20 -14.72 3.45
C ASN A 189 21.57 -16.04 3.01
N LYS A 190 20.78 -16.70 3.86
CA LYS A 190 20.03 -17.91 3.50
C LYS A 190 19.06 -17.66 2.34
N THR A 191 18.29 -16.58 2.41
CA THR A 191 17.33 -16.22 1.36
C THR A 191 18.05 -15.80 0.07
N PHE A 192 19.13 -15.05 0.19
CA PHE A 192 19.96 -14.65 -0.94
C PHE A 192 20.59 -15.86 -1.65
N SER A 193 21.13 -16.80 -0.88
CA SER A 193 21.75 -18.05 -1.39
C SER A 193 20.72 -18.98 -2.05
N ALA A 194 19.43 -18.85 -1.70
CA ALA A 194 18.34 -19.58 -2.36
C ALA A 194 17.99 -19.03 -3.76
N GLY A 195 18.72 -18.01 -4.24
CA GLY A 195 18.63 -17.50 -5.61
C GLY A 195 17.88 -16.18 -5.79
N TYR A 196 17.43 -15.55 -4.71
CA TYR A 196 16.84 -14.22 -4.78
C TYR A 196 17.93 -13.15 -4.88
N SER A 197 18.00 -12.45 -6.01
CA SER A 197 19.00 -11.39 -6.22
C SER A 197 18.65 -10.07 -5.55
N ILE A 198 17.41 -9.90 -5.11
CA ILE A 198 16.93 -8.78 -4.29
C ILE A 198 16.09 -9.38 -3.18
N VAL A 199 16.32 -8.98 -1.94
CA VAL A 199 15.62 -9.49 -0.75
C VAL A 199 15.23 -8.32 0.13
N THR A 200 13.95 -8.22 0.49
CA THR A 200 13.48 -7.34 1.57
C THR A 200 13.29 -8.14 2.86
N SER A 201 13.20 -7.47 4.00
CA SER A 201 13.20 -8.09 5.32
C SER A 201 12.01 -7.66 6.16
N TYR A 202 11.89 -8.20 7.38
CA TYR A 202 10.81 -7.89 8.30
C TYR A 202 11.12 -6.59 9.04
N ARG A 203 10.37 -5.52 8.71
CA ARG A 203 10.45 -4.22 9.35
C ARG A 203 9.54 -4.17 10.57
N ASN A 204 10.13 -3.92 11.72
CA ASN A 204 9.45 -3.65 12.98
C ASN A 204 9.68 -2.19 13.41
N THR A 205 9.12 -1.78 14.53
CA THR A 205 9.18 -0.41 15.03
C THR A 205 9.77 -0.38 16.42
N LYS A 206 10.77 0.48 16.67
CA LYS A 206 11.38 0.69 17.99
C LYS A 206 10.41 1.33 18.98
N ASN A 207 9.68 2.30 18.53
CA ASN A 207 8.89 3.24 19.33
C ASN A 207 7.38 3.15 19.10
N TYR A 208 6.85 1.96 18.87
CA TYR A 208 5.41 1.73 18.68
C TYR A 208 4.57 2.31 19.83
N GLY A 209 5.06 2.21 21.06
CA GLY A 209 4.35 2.59 22.27
C GLY A 209 4.31 4.09 22.58
N ASP A 210 4.96 4.96 21.79
CA ASP A 210 5.07 6.38 22.10
C ASP A 210 3.75 7.11 21.95
N ASN A 211 3.15 7.04 20.76
CA ASN A 211 1.84 7.64 20.51
C ASN A 211 1.12 6.99 19.31
N TRP A 212 -0.08 7.52 18.99
CA TRP A 212 -0.93 6.98 17.92
C TRP A 212 -0.32 7.13 16.50
N ILE A 213 0.62 8.07 16.30
CA ILE A 213 1.30 8.28 15.02
C ILE A 213 2.33 7.19 14.80
N SER A 214 3.26 7.01 15.75
CA SER A 214 4.29 5.97 15.69
C SER A 214 3.67 4.57 15.64
N ALA A 215 2.60 4.34 16.41
CA ALA A 215 1.82 3.11 16.34
C ALA A 215 1.14 2.89 14.97
N GLY A 216 0.63 3.96 14.37
CA GLY A 216 0.02 3.92 13.04
C GLY A 216 1.01 3.46 11.97
N TYR A 217 2.21 4.00 11.97
CA TYR A 217 3.31 3.52 11.11
C TYR A 217 3.69 2.07 11.44
N GLY A 218 3.84 1.75 12.72
CA GLY A 218 4.19 0.40 13.15
C GLY A 218 3.19 -0.64 12.66
N LEU A 219 1.89 -0.43 12.83
CA LEU A 219 0.85 -1.33 12.30
C LEU A 219 0.87 -1.41 10.77
N TRP A 220 1.13 -0.30 10.09
CA TRP A 220 1.25 -0.28 8.64
C TRP A 220 2.40 -1.17 8.16
N PHE A 221 3.61 -1.02 8.73
CA PHE A 221 4.78 -1.81 8.34
C PHE A 221 4.69 -3.27 8.76
N LEU A 222 4.10 -3.58 9.92
CA LEU A 222 3.82 -4.96 10.33
C LEU A 222 2.83 -5.64 9.36
N ARG A 223 1.77 -4.92 8.94
CA ARG A 223 0.85 -5.40 7.92
C ARG A 223 1.55 -5.63 6.57
N GLU A 224 2.40 -4.69 6.15
CA GLU A 224 3.18 -4.81 4.92
C GLU A 224 4.09 -6.05 4.95
N ALA A 225 4.84 -6.21 6.03
CA ALA A 225 5.73 -7.35 6.22
C ALA A 225 4.97 -8.68 6.23
N ARG A 226 3.94 -8.79 7.08
CA ARG A 226 3.21 -10.04 7.29
C ARG A 226 2.29 -10.40 6.14
N TYR A 227 1.43 -9.47 5.74
CA TYR A 227 0.31 -9.77 4.84
C TYR A 227 0.60 -9.43 3.39
N LEU A 228 1.38 -8.37 3.09
CA LEU A 228 1.71 -8.08 1.71
C LEU A 228 2.94 -8.87 1.26
N ASN A 229 4.10 -8.65 1.86
CA ASN A 229 5.33 -9.33 1.44
C ASN A 229 5.30 -10.84 1.75
N GLY A 230 4.72 -11.25 2.89
CA GLY A 230 4.52 -12.65 3.23
C GLY A 230 3.66 -13.41 2.21
N ALA A 231 2.51 -12.85 1.81
CA ALA A 231 1.64 -13.46 0.82
C ALA A 231 2.27 -13.45 -0.59
N ARG A 232 2.91 -12.35 -1.00
CA ARG A 232 3.65 -12.25 -2.27
C ARG A 232 4.70 -13.34 -2.40
N MET A 233 5.51 -13.51 -1.34
CA MET A 233 6.52 -14.55 -1.29
C MET A 233 5.91 -15.96 -1.40
N ALA A 234 4.79 -16.21 -0.70
CA ALA A 234 4.07 -17.49 -0.75
C ALA A 234 3.49 -17.81 -2.13
N LEU A 235 3.07 -16.79 -2.87
CA LEU A 235 2.55 -16.89 -4.24
C LEU A 235 3.65 -16.94 -5.31
N GLY A 236 4.92 -16.71 -4.95
CA GLY A 236 6.02 -16.56 -5.92
C GLY A 236 5.91 -15.30 -6.77
N SER A 237 5.17 -14.29 -6.30
CA SER A 237 5.15 -12.95 -6.85
C SER A 237 6.20 -12.06 -6.19
N SER A 238 6.51 -10.91 -6.80
CA SER A 238 7.54 -10.01 -6.29
C SER A 238 7.06 -9.26 -5.05
N CYS A 239 7.90 -9.23 -4.01
CA CYS A 239 7.74 -8.32 -2.88
C CYS A 239 8.13 -6.89 -3.25
N ALA A 240 7.89 -5.93 -2.34
CA ALA A 240 8.32 -4.55 -2.48
C ALA A 240 9.45 -4.25 -1.50
N VAL A 241 10.40 -3.43 -1.93
CA VAL A 241 11.36 -2.77 -1.03
C VAL A 241 10.70 -1.52 -0.46
N SER A 242 10.94 -1.21 0.80
CA SER A 242 10.31 -0.13 1.55
C SER A 242 11.35 0.66 2.35
N GLY A 243 12.09 1.52 1.66
CA GLY A 243 13.06 2.47 2.21
C GLY A 243 14.37 1.86 2.67
N THR A 244 14.33 0.89 3.55
CA THR A 244 15.48 0.38 4.29
C THR A 244 15.39 -1.13 4.55
N GLY A 245 16.44 -1.76 5.07
CA GLY A 245 16.43 -3.18 5.40
C GLY A 245 16.31 -4.11 4.20
N PHE A 246 16.95 -3.79 3.09
CA PHE A 246 16.93 -4.63 1.89
C PHE A 246 18.35 -4.93 1.37
N LEU A 247 18.45 -6.02 0.64
CA LEU A 247 19.66 -6.51 0.00
C LEU A 247 19.47 -6.59 -1.50
N PHE A 248 20.48 -6.21 -2.27
CA PHE A 248 20.56 -6.48 -3.71
C PHE A 248 21.94 -7.00 -4.11
N SER A 249 21.97 -7.88 -5.11
CA SER A 249 23.21 -8.52 -5.58
C SER A 249 24.05 -7.59 -6.46
N ARG A 250 25.35 -7.88 -6.56
CA ARG A 250 26.25 -7.26 -7.54
C ARG A 250 25.71 -7.42 -8.98
N ARG A 251 25.09 -8.56 -9.31
CA ARG A 251 24.44 -8.76 -10.61
C ARG A 251 23.36 -7.72 -10.90
N VAL A 252 22.54 -7.42 -9.91
CA VAL A 252 21.49 -6.40 -10.03
C VAL A 252 22.09 -5.02 -10.20
N LEU A 253 23.10 -4.66 -9.41
CA LEU A 253 23.80 -3.38 -9.53
C LEU A 253 24.38 -3.21 -10.94
N HIS A 254 25.05 -4.24 -11.47
CA HIS A 254 25.62 -4.22 -12.81
C HIS A 254 24.51 -4.11 -13.88
N ALA A 255 23.40 -4.83 -13.74
CA ALA A 255 22.28 -4.79 -14.68
C ALA A 255 21.56 -3.42 -14.69
N CYS A 256 21.68 -2.62 -13.61
CA CYS A 256 21.18 -1.24 -13.54
C CYS A 256 22.20 -0.22 -14.10
N GLY A 257 23.42 -0.62 -14.43
CA GLY A 257 24.49 0.33 -14.77
C GLY A 257 24.93 1.21 -13.60
N GLY A 258 24.83 0.72 -12.36
CA GLY A 258 25.02 1.47 -11.13
C GLY A 258 23.71 1.71 -10.37
N TRP A 259 23.72 2.57 -9.36
CA TRP A 259 22.54 2.97 -8.61
C TRP A 259 21.90 4.22 -9.22
N ASN A 260 21.01 4.04 -10.19
CA ASN A 260 20.40 5.13 -10.96
C ASN A 260 18.95 5.43 -10.50
N PHE A 261 18.72 5.52 -9.19
CA PHE A 261 17.41 5.72 -8.58
C PHE A 261 17.44 7.01 -7.74
N PHE A 262 16.87 8.10 -8.29
CA PHE A 262 17.01 9.46 -7.76
C PHE A 262 15.69 10.14 -7.43
N LEU A 263 14.55 9.47 -7.60
CA LEU A 263 13.25 10.04 -7.25
C LEU A 263 13.11 10.18 -5.73
N LEU A 264 12.11 10.93 -5.28
CA LEU A 264 11.85 11.16 -3.85
C LEU A 264 11.62 9.87 -3.04
N THR A 265 11.22 8.79 -3.73
CA THR A 265 11.09 7.43 -3.21
C THR A 265 11.94 6.51 -4.10
N GLU A 266 13.26 6.58 -3.91
CA GLU A 266 14.25 5.81 -4.68
C GLU A 266 14.06 4.30 -4.54
N ASP A 267 13.57 3.86 -3.39
CA ASP A 267 13.25 2.47 -3.05
C ASP A 267 12.07 1.94 -3.86
N ILE A 268 11.00 2.71 -3.97
CA ILE A 268 9.85 2.38 -4.82
C ILE A 268 10.24 2.44 -6.30
N GLN A 269 11.03 3.44 -6.69
CA GLN A 269 11.59 3.53 -8.04
C GLN A 269 12.39 2.27 -8.38
N PHE A 270 13.30 1.83 -7.48
CA PHE A 270 14.08 0.61 -7.62
C PHE A 270 13.17 -0.62 -7.71
N THR A 271 12.19 -0.75 -6.81
CA THR A 271 11.21 -1.84 -6.82
C THR A 271 10.52 -1.95 -8.18
N ILE A 272 9.93 -0.86 -8.65
CA ILE A 272 9.16 -0.85 -9.90
C ILE A 272 10.04 -1.12 -11.11
N ASP A 273 11.22 -0.53 -11.15
CA ASP A 273 12.17 -0.78 -12.22
C ASP A 273 12.55 -2.27 -12.30
N ARG A 274 12.86 -2.90 -11.17
CA ARG A 274 13.25 -4.30 -11.14
C ARG A 274 12.08 -5.25 -11.44
N VAL A 275 10.92 -5.01 -10.85
CA VAL A 275 9.72 -5.82 -11.10
C VAL A 275 9.30 -5.76 -12.58
N THR A 276 9.30 -4.58 -13.17
CA THR A 276 8.97 -4.42 -14.60
C THR A 276 10.03 -4.98 -15.53
N SER A 277 11.29 -5.07 -15.09
CA SER A 277 12.37 -5.78 -15.80
C SER A 277 12.21 -7.32 -15.70
N GLY A 278 11.38 -7.80 -14.76
CA GLY A 278 11.09 -9.23 -14.57
C GLY A 278 11.89 -9.90 -13.45
N GLU A 279 12.56 -9.13 -12.59
CA GLU A 279 13.13 -9.65 -11.34
C GLU A 279 12.01 -9.98 -10.35
N ILE A 280 12.26 -10.97 -9.50
CA ILE A 280 11.42 -11.32 -8.36
C ILE A 280 12.17 -10.90 -7.10
N ILE A 281 11.60 -9.96 -6.37
CA ILE A 281 12.11 -9.54 -5.07
C ILE A 281 11.62 -10.54 -4.03
N GLY A 282 12.54 -11.19 -3.33
CA GLY A 282 12.24 -12.10 -2.24
C GLY A 282 11.96 -11.37 -0.92
N TYR A 283 11.43 -12.10 0.05
CA TYR A 283 11.17 -11.61 1.39
C TYR A 283 11.71 -12.59 2.44
N CYS A 284 12.46 -12.07 3.40
CA CYS A 284 12.99 -12.84 4.52
C CYS A 284 12.28 -12.46 5.84
N PRO A 285 11.26 -13.23 6.28
CA PRO A 285 10.49 -12.90 7.49
C PRO A 285 11.27 -13.09 8.79
N ARG A 286 12.40 -13.78 8.76
CA ARG A 286 13.27 -14.01 9.93
C ARG A 286 14.33 -12.95 10.11
N ALA A 287 14.72 -12.26 9.06
CA ALA A 287 15.61 -11.11 9.14
C ALA A 287 14.83 -9.90 9.67
N VAL A 288 14.92 -9.65 10.96
CA VAL A 288 14.16 -8.59 11.65
C VAL A 288 15.07 -7.40 11.93
N PHE A 289 14.61 -6.23 11.53
CA PHE A 289 15.20 -4.96 11.97
C PHE A 289 14.13 -4.05 12.56
N PHE A 290 14.55 -3.08 13.32
CA PHE A 290 13.69 -2.11 14.02
C PHE A 290 14.01 -0.72 13.50
N ASP A 291 12.96 0.00 13.17
CA ASP A 291 13.00 1.34 12.59
C ASP A 291 12.33 2.35 13.53
N GLU A 292 12.77 3.60 13.49
CA GLU A 292 12.19 4.66 14.29
C GLU A 292 11.12 5.40 13.53
N GLN A 293 9.96 5.63 14.17
CA GLN A 293 8.83 6.26 13.53
C GLN A 293 8.61 7.68 14.06
N PRO A 294 8.14 8.61 13.22
CA PRO A 294 7.76 9.94 13.67
C PRO A 294 6.76 9.92 14.82
N THR A 295 6.98 10.76 15.81
CA THR A 295 6.06 10.98 16.92
C THR A 295 5.29 12.29 16.79
N SER A 296 5.80 13.24 15.98
CA SER A 296 5.14 14.52 15.70
C SER A 296 4.28 14.43 14.43
N PHE A 297 3.04 14.98 14.50
CA PHE A 297 2.16 15.04 13.33
C PHE A 297 2.77 15.87 12.18
N ALA A 298 3.44 16.97 12.49
CA ALA A 298 4.10 17.81 11.49
C ALA A 298 5.23 17.07 10.77
N GLN A 299 6.05 16.29 11.50
CA GLN A 299 7.09 15.44 10.91
C GLN A 299 6.47 14.34 10.03
N SER A 300 5.45 13.66 10.54
CA SER A 300 4.70 12.64 9.83
C SER A 300 4.04 13.19 8.54
N TRP A 301 3.48 14.40 8.61
CA TRP A 301 2.91 15.09 7.44
C TRP A 301 3.96 15.31 6.35
N ARG A 302 5.11 15.93 6.71
CA ARG A 302 6.20 16.18 5.76
C ARG A 302 6.74 14.89 5.13
N GLN A 303 6.90 13.83 5.91
CA GLN A 303 7.41 12.55 5.42
C GLN A 303 6.42 11.90 4.45
N ARG A 304 5.13 11.80 4.80
CA ARG A 304 4.10 11.21 3.94
C ARG A 304 3.80 12.07 2.71
N MET A 305 3.92 13.39 2.81
CA MET A 305 3.87 14.29 1.66
C MET A 305 4.99 13.96 0.65
N ARG A 306 6.22 13.76 1.13
CA ARG A 306 7.34 13.33 0.30
C ARG A 306 7.07 11.97 -0.36
N TRP A 307 6.51 11.02 0.37
CA TRP A 307 6.15 9.71 -0.18
C TRP A 307 5.06 9.80 -1.25
N SER A 308 4.00 10.56 -0.98
CA SER A 308 2.92 10.75 -1.97
C SER A 308 3.43 11.35 -3.27
N ARG A 309 4.28 12.37 -3.18
CA ARG A 309 4.93 12.96 -4.37
C ARG A 309 5.84 11.96 -5.09
N GLY A 310 6.63 11.21 -4.35
CA GLY A 310 7.49 10.17 -4.90
C GLY A 310 6.69 9.11 -5.67
N TYR A 311 5.54 8.69 -5.15
CA TYR A 311 4.64 7.76 -5.84
C TYR A 311 4.08 8.34 -7.14
N LEU A 312 3.71 9.63 -7.15
CA LEU A 312 3.27 10.32 -8.37
C LEU A 312 4.40 10.40 -9.41
N GLN A 313 5.64 10.69 -8.97
CA GLN A 313 6.80 10.66 -9.86
C GLN A 313 7.02 9.26 -10.45
N VAL A 314 7.00 8.21 -9.63
CA VAL A 314 7.14 6.83 -10.11
C VAL A 314 6.03 6.47 -11.09
N LEU A 315 4.79 6.85 -10.80
CA LEU A 315 3.67 6.63 -11.72
C LEU A 315 3.88 7.33 -13.07
N TRP A 316 4.37 8.56 -13.03
CA TRP A 316 4.65 9.34 -14.24
C TRP A 316 5.74 8.69 -15.12
N TYR A 317 6.86 8.31 -14.51
CA TYR A 317 8.00 7.75 -15.25
C TYR A 317 7.81 6.28 -15.64
N TYR A 318 7.14 5.49 -14.80
CA TYR A 318 7.07 4.03 -14.98
C TYR A 318 5.66 3.51 -15.29
N GLY A 319 4.61 4.31 -15.22
CA GLY A 319 3.21 3.87 -15.37
C GLY A 319 2.95 3.09 -16.65
N LYS A 320 3.41 3.60 -17.81
CA LYS A 320 3.30 2.88 -19.09
C LYS A 320 4.01 1.51 -19.06
N ARG A 321 5.19 1.44 -18.42
CA ARG A 321 5.96 0.21 -18.31
C ARG A 321 5.29 -0.80 -17.37
N MET A 322 4.69 -0.33 -16.28
CA MET A 322 3.92 -1.14 -15.35
C MET A 322 2.70 -1.78 -16.03
N ILE A 323 1.88 -0.98 -16.70
CA ILE A 323 0.69 -1.45 -17.43
C ILE A 323 1.09 -2.45 -18.53
N ARG A 324 2.11 -2.14 -19.34
CA ARG A 324 2.62 -3.10 -20.32
C ARG A 324 3.10 -4.40 -19.69
N GLY A 325 3.65 -4.34 -18.46
CA GLY A 325 4.07 -5.52 -17.71
C GLY A 325 2.93 -6.47 -17.37
N ILE A 326 1.74 -5.93 -17.06
CA ILE A 326 0.53 -6.70 -16.77
C ILE A 326 0.09 -7.54 -17.98
N PHE A 327 0.14 -6.96 -19.17
CA PHE A 327 -0.39 -7.56 -20.39
C PHE A 327 0.63 -8.32 -21.24
N ARG A 328 1.88 -8.49 -20.78
CA ARG A 328 2.90 -9.22 -21.55
C ARG A 328 2.60 -10.73 -21.63
N PRO A 329 2.20 -11.27 -22.80
CA PRO A 329 1.70 -12.66 -22.90
C PRO A 329 2.78 -13.74 -22.67
N ARG A 330 4.05 -13.41 -22.94
CA ARG A 330 5.19 -14.36 -22.82
C ARG A 330 5.83 -14.43 -21.43
N LYS A 331 5.35 -13.65 -20.44
CA LYS A 331 5.85 -13.68 -19.06
C LYS A 331 5.01 -14.60 -18.19
N ALA A 332 5.64 -15.27 -17.22
CA ALA A 332 4.93 -16.07 -16.22
C ALA A 332 3.84 -15.26 -15.51
N ILE A 333 2.74 -15.92 -15.14
CA ILE A 333 1.58 -15.29 -14.47
C ILE A 333 2.02 -14.54 -13.22
N SER A 334 2.93 -15.10 -12.40
CA SER A 334 3.44 -14.44 -11.20
C SER A 334 4.14 -13.10 -11.47
N ARG A 335 4.84 -12.97 -12.59
CA ARG A 335 5.51 -11.70 -12.97
C ARG A 335 4.51 -10.68 -13.48
N ARG A 336 3.47 -11.10 -14.21
CA ARG A 336 2.38 -10.23 -14.65
C ARG A 336 1.56 -9.75 -13.45
N PHE A 337 1.27 -10.65 -12.53
CA PHE A 337 0.58 -10.33 -11.29
C PHE A 337 1.41 -9.38 -10.41
N SER A 338 2.74 -9.54 -10.36
CA SER A 338 3.61 -8.58 -9.66
C SER A 338 3.51 -7.16 -10.24
N CYS A 339 3.44 -7.02 -11.56
CA CYS A 339 3.22 -5.71 -12.19
C CYS A 339 1.84 -5.15 -11.83
N TYR A 340 0.79 -5.98 -11.83
CA TYR A 340 -0.56 -5.58 -11.42
C TYR A 340 -0.57 -5.12 -9.95
N ASP A 341 -0.07 -5.94 -9.04
CA ASP A 341 -0.02 -5.64 -7.61
C ASP A 341 0.74 -4.33 -7.31
N MET A 342 1.92 -4.15 -7.92
CA MET A 342 2.67 -2.90 -7.78
C MET A 342 1.92 -1.69 -8.36
N THR A 343 1.23 -1.85 -9.48
CA THR A 343 0.40 -0.79 -10.05
C THR A 343 -0.73 -0.40 -9.09
N MET A 344 -1.43 -1.39 -8.52
CA MET A 344 -2.53 -1.15 -7.57
C MET A 344 -2.03 -0.51 -6.26
N ASN A 345 -0.80 -0.77 -5.84
CA ASN A 345 -0.24 -0.12 -4.65
C ASN A 345 0.14 1.36 -4.87
N ILE A 346 0.46 1.77 -6.10
CA ILE A 346 0.98 3.12 -6.36
C ILE A 346 -0.13 4.08 -6.79
N ALA A 347 -1.02 3.66 -7.69
CA ALA A 347 -1.84 4.60 -8.44
C ALA A 347 -3.32 4.70 -8.05
N PRO A 348 -4.12 3.61 -8.02
CA PRO A 348 -5.57 3.79 -8.06
C PRO A 348 -6.15 4.41 -6.79
N GLY A 349 -5.64 4.03 -5.61
CA GLY A 349 -6.24 4.45 -4.33
C GLY A 349 -6.33 5.96 -4.16
N ALA A 350 -5.22 6.66 -4.36
CA ALA A 350 -5.17 8.11 -4.24
C ALA A 350 -6.06 8.80 -5.30
N ILE A 351 -6.02 8.33 -6.55
CA ILE A 351 -6.81 8.88 -7.65
C ILE A 351 -8.29 8.67 -7.41
N LEU A 352 -8.71 7.45 -7.10
CA LEU A 352 -10.11 7.11 -6.83
C LEU A 352 -10.66 7.89 -5.62
N THR A 353 -9.87 8.01 -4.55
CA THR A 353 -10.26 8.77 -3.36
C THR A 353 -10.39 10.25 -3.67
N ALA A 354 -9.43 10.86 -4.37
CA ALA A 354 -9.48 12.27 -4.74
C ALA A 354 -10.67 12.55 -5.65
N THR A 355 -10.90 11.73 -6.67
CA THR A 355 -12.05 11.88 -7.58
C THR A 355 -13.37 11.73 -6.85
N GLY A 356 -13.51 10.73 -5.97
CA GLY A 356 -14.70 10.52 -5.16
C GLY A 356 -14.98 11.71 -4.24
N LEU A 357 -13.94 12.25 -3.60
CA LEU A 357 -14.09 13.41 -2.74
C LEU A 357 -14.53 14.65 -3.52
N VAL A 358 -13.88 14.96 -4.65
CA VAL A 358 -14.23 16.12 -5.48
C VAL A 358 -15.67 16.04 -5.94
N VAL A 359 -16.12 14.91 -6.47
CA VAL A 359 -17.49 14.74 -6.98
C VAL A 359 -18.52 14.86 -5.83
N ASN A 360 -18.28 14.20 -4.70
CA ASN A 360 -19.24 14.23 -3.58
C ASN A 360 -19.28 15.60 -2.89
N VAL A 361 -18.16 16.30 -2.74
CA VAL A 361 -18.13 17.67 -2.20
C VAL A 361 -18.84 18.61 -3.15
N SER A 362 -18.56 18.56 -4.45
CA SER A 362 -19.24 19.40 -5.46
C SER A 362 -20.75 19.16 -5.47
N ALA A 363 -21.17 17.89 -5.35
CA ALA A 363 -22.59 17.52 -5.27
C ALA A 363 -23.25 18.07 -3.99
N THR A 364 -22.52 18.03 -2.87
CA THR A 364 -23.02 18.58 -1.58
C THR A 364 -23.20 20.10 -1.66
N VAL A 365 -22.20 20.80 -2.20
CA VAL A 365 -22.25 22.25 -2.39
C VAL A 365 -23.40 22.64 -3.33
N TYR A 366 -23.55 21.96 -4.46
CA TYR A 366 -24.64 22.21 -5.42
C TYR A 366 -26.01 22.08 -4.75
N ARG A 367 -26.25 21.01 -3.97
CA ARG A 367 -27.51 20.80 -3.25
C ARG A 367 -27.77 21.87 -2.21
N PHE A 368 -26.74 22.25 -1.46
CA PHE A 368 -26.84 23.31 -0.46
C PHE A 368 -27.24 24.65 -1.10
N VAL A 369 -26.61 25.00 -2.22
CA VAL A 369 -26.89 26.25 -2.95
C VAL A 369 -28.28 26.24 -3.61
N THR A 370 -28.78 25.08 -4.03
CA THR A 370 -30.10 24.93 -4.70
C THR A 370 -31.22 24.62 -3.71
N ASP A 371 -30.97 24.76 -2.40
CA ASP A 371 -31.93 24.52 -1.31
C ASP A 371 -32.57 23.10 -1.36
N GLN A 372 -31.83 22.13 -1.84
CA GLN A 372 -32.26 20.73 -1.90
C GLN A 372 -31.89 19.98 -0.61
N ASN A 373 -32.64 18.94 -0.28
CA ASN A 373 -32.34 18.12 0.89
C ASN A 373 -30.99 17.41 0.76
N VAL A 374 -30.02 17.81 1.61
CA VAL A 374 -28.67 17.26 1.66
C VAL A 374 -28.56 16.02 2.57
N THR A 375 -29.58 15.72 3.37
CA THR A 375 -29.55 14.67 4.40
C THR A 375 -29.19 13.32 3.83
N THR A 376 -29.82 12.92 2.71
CA THR A 376 -29.55 11.62 2.07
C THR A 376 -28.10 11.50 1.60
N LEU A 377 -27.56 12.59 1.05
CA LEU A 377 -26.17 12.61 0.60
C LEU A 377 -25.18 12.54 1.78
N LEU A 378 -25.43 13.30 2.84
CA LEU A 378 -24.63 13.26 4.06
C LEU A 378 -24.65 11.87 4.71
N LEU A 379 -25.81 11.22 4.77
CA LEU A 379 -25.92 9.84 5.25
C LEU A 379 -25.14 8.86 4.37
N SER A 380 -25.18 9.02 3.05
CA SER A 380 -24.39 8.17 2.14
C SER A 380 -22.89 8.34 2.36
N VAL A 381 -22.41 9.58 2.50
CA VAL A 381 -20.99 9.87 2.81
C VAL A 381 -20.62 9.31 4.17
N ALA A 382 -21.45 9.47 5.19
CA ALA A 382 -21.22 8.93 6.53
C ALA A 382 -21.13 7.40 6.51
N ASN A 383 -21.98 6.72 5.78
CA ASN A 383 -21.95 5.27 5.61
C ASN A 383 -20.65 4.80 4.91
N ILE A 384 -20.20 5.50 3.87
CA ILE A 384 -18.94 5.19 3.19
C ILE A 384 -17.76 5.36 4.16
N LEU A 385 -17.71 6.47 4.90
CA LEU A 385 -16.64 6.72 5.88
C LEU A 385 -16.65 5.70 7.00
N CYS A 386 -17.83 5.32 7.50
CA CYS A 386 -17.98 4.28 8.53
C CYS A 386 -17.51 2.90 8.01
N GLY A 387 -17.88 2.54 6.78
CA GLY A 387 -17.44 1.30 6.13
C GLY A 387 -15.92 1.26 5.93
N LEU A 388 -15.33 2.36 5.49
CA LEU A 388 -13.87 2.48 5.36
C LEU A 388 -13.18 2.40 6.73
N PHE A 389 -13.71 3.10 7.74
CA PHE A 389 -13.19 3.02 9.11
C PHE A 389 -13.19 1.58 9.62
N LEU A 390 -14.32 0.90 9.49
CA LEU A 390 -14.46 -0.49 9.94
C LEU A 390 -13.51 -1.43 9.19
N THR A 391 -13.36 -1.25 7.88
CA THR A 391 -12.43 -2.05 7.06
C THR A 391 -10.99 -1.88 7.53
N VAL A 392 -10.53 -0.65 7.71
CA VAL A 392 -9.18 -0.35 8.18
C VAL A 392 -8.97 -0.82 9.62
N PHE A 393 -10.00 -0.66 10.48
CA PHE A 393 -9.98 -1.17 11.85
C PHE A 393 -9.82 -2.69 11.89
N ILE A 394 -10.60 -3.43 11.09
CA ILE A 394 -10.49 -4.90 11.02
C ILE A 394 -9.09 -5.32 10.56
N LEU A 395 -8.53 -4.67 9.53
CA LEU A 395 -7.17 -4.93 9.08
C LEU A 395 -6.12 -4.65 10.17
N GLY A 396 -6.28 -3.55 10.89
CA GLY A 396 -5.46 -3.21 12.05
C GLY A 396 -5.59 -4.22 13.18
N ALA A 397 -6.81 -4.63 13.52
CA ALA A 397 -7.10 -5.60 14.56
C ALA A 397 -6.50 -6.98 14.24
N ILE A 398 -6.68 -7.47 13.01
CA ILE A 398 -6.05 -8.71 12.53
C ILE A 398 -4.53 -8.61 12.68
N THR A 399 -3.93 -7.51 12.26
CA THR A 399 -2.48 -7.30 12.37
C THR A 399 -2.03 -7.25 13.82
N THR A 400 -2.72 -6.50 14.68
CA THR A 400 -2.40 -6.41 16.12
C THR A 400 -2.45 -7.79 16.81
N VAL A 401 -3.49 -8.58 16.53
CA VAL A 401 -3.65 -9.91 17.12
C VAL A 401 -2.56 -10.87 16.66
N THR A 402 -2.27 -10.89 15.37
CA THR A 402 -1.30 -11.83 14.79
C THR A 402 0.15 -11.45 15.07
N GLU A 403 0.44 -10.15 15.16
CA GLU A 403 1.77 -9.64 15.50
C GLU A 403 1.88 -9.19 16.97
N TRP A 404 0.97 -9.67 17.84
CA TRP A 404 0.92 -9.28 19.25
C TRP A 404 2.25 -9.38 19.99
N ARG A 405 3.01 -10.44 19.69
CA ARG A 405 4.32 -10.70 20.29
C ARG A 405 5.44 -9.86 19.71
N SER A 406 5.27 -9.37 18.47
CA SER A 406 6.23 -8.51 17.79
C SER A 406 6.08 -7.04 18.15
N ILE A 407 4.95 -6.64 18.76
CA ILE A 407 4.68 -5.28 19.20
C ILE A 407 5.17 -5.11 20.64
N TYR A 408 6.20 -4.30 20.83
CA TYR A 408 6.84 -4.09 22.14
C TYR A 408 6.25 -2.87 22.86
N CYS A 409 5.07 -3.04 23.45
CA CYS A 409 4.46 -2.06 24.35
C CYS A 409 3.41 -2.74 25.27
N PRO A 410 2.93 -2.05 26.32
CA PRO A 410 1.86 -2.59 27.19
C PRO A 410 0.60 -2.96 26.40
N ALA A 411 -0.10 -4.02 26.85
CA ALA A 411 -1.27 -4.56 26.15
C ALA A 411 -2.37 -3.53 25.89
N TRP A 412 -2.65 -2.65 26.86
CA TRP A 412 -3.66 -1.61 26.69
C TRP A 412 -3.32 -0.61 25.57
N LYS A 413 -2.02 -0.28 25.36
CA LYS A 413 -1.58 0.56 24.23
C LYS A 413 -1.79 -0.14 22.89
N LYS A 414 -1.55 -1.45 22.80
CA LYS A 414 -1.80 -2.22 21.58
C LYS A 414 -3.27 -2.12 21.17
N ILE A 415 -4.17 -2.31 22.14
CA ILE A 415 -5.62 -2.19 21.93
C ILE A 415 -5.99 -0.76 21.53
N LEU A 416 -5.58 0.24 22.32
CA LEU A 416 -5.89 1.64 22.07
C LEU A 416 -5.44 2.07 20.65
N PHE A 417 -4.21 1.73 20.27
CA PHE A 417 -3.66 2.14 18.99
C PHE A 417 -4.25 1.38 17.80
N THR A 418 -4.85 0.23 18.02
CA THR A 418 -5.67 -0.44 17.00
C THR A 418 -6.92 0.38 16.66
N PHE A 419 -7.56 1.01 17.65
CA PHE A 419 -8.70 1.91 17.40
C PHE A 419 -8.29 3.22 16.73
N THR A 420 -7.08 3.73 16.99
CA THR A 420 -6.60 4.96 16.34
C THR A 420 -5.99 4.72 14.96
N PHE A 421 -5.72 3.48 14.58
CA PHE A 421 -5.13 3.15 13.28
C PHE A 421 -5.96 3.65 12.08
N PRO A 422 -7.30 3.53 12.05
CA PRO A 422 -8.10 4.14 10.98
C PRO A 422 -7.94 5.66 10.91
N LEU A 423 -7.86 6.34 12.04
CA LEU A 423 -7.65 7.80 12.07
C LEU A 423 -6.30 8.16 11.44
N PHE A 424 -5.24 7.42 11.79
CA PHE A 424 -3.93 7.59 11.15
C PHE A 424 -4.02 7.41 9.64
N MET A 425 -4.70 6.37 9.16
CA MET A 425 -4.86 6.10 7.73
C MET A 425 -5.67 7.20 7.03
N PHE A 426 -6.72 7.73 7.65
CA PHE A 426 -7.52 8.82 7.08
C PHE A 426 -6.74 10.11 6.89
N THR A 427 -5.70 10.35 7.68
CA THR A 427 -4.82 11.52 7.47
C THR A 427 -4.04 11.46 6.15
N TYR A 428 -3.98 10.29 5.47
CA TYR A 428 -3.41 10.20 4.12
C TYR A 428 -4.25 10.94 3.07
N VAL A 429 -5.58 11.04 3.26
CA VAL A 429 -6.46 11.69 2.29
C VAL A 429 -6.06 13.15 2.05
N PRO A 430 -6.04 14.02 3.08
CA PRO A 430 -5.60 15.41 2.87
C PRO A 430 -4.13 15.52 2.44
N ILE A 431 -3.26 14.61 2.86
CA ILE A 431 -1.85 14.59 2.43
C ILE A 431 -1.74 14.29 0.93
N CYS A 432 -2.47 13.29 0.43
CA CYS A 432 -2.47 12.96 -1.01
C CYS A 432 -3.00 14.13 -1.85
N ILE A 433 -4.07 14.81 -1.39
CA ILE A 433 -4.61 15.98 -2.08
C ILE A 433 -3.57 17.10 -2.09
N ALA A 434 -3.00 17.44 -0.93
CA ALA A 434 -1.99 18.48 -0.83
C ALA A 434 -0.75 18.17 -1.70
N SER A 435 -0.39 16.89 -1.86
CA SER A 435 0.74 16.47 -2.69
C SER A 435 0.56 16.73 -4.19
N LEU A 436 -0.68 16.94 -4.67
CA LEU A 436 -0.96 17.28 -6.05
C LEU A 436 -0.64 18.75 -6.38
N PHE A 437 -0.67 19.63 -5.37
CA PHE A 437 -0.49 21.09 -5.52
C PHE A 437 0.85 21.60 -5.00
N ALA A 438 1.65 20.77 -4.43
CA ALA A 438 2.86 21.15 -3.72
C ALA A 438 4.15 20.98 -4.56
#